data_605b7f52e011cb2ec57a2a63163d23e5
#
_entry.id   605b7f52e011cb2ec57a2a63163d23e5
#
_cell.length_a   1.000
_cell.length_b   1.000
_cell.length_c   1.000
_cell.angle_alpha   90.00
_cell.angle_beta   90.00
_cell.angle_gamma   90.00
#
_symmetry.space_group_name_H-M   'P 1'
#
loop_
_entity.id
_entity.type
_entity.pdbx_description
1 polymer ?
#
loop_
_entity_poly.entity_id
_entity_poly.type
_entity_poly.pdbx_seq_one_letter_code
_entity_poly.pdbx_strand_id
1 'polypeptide(L)'
;VALRVRLRLRVRGREGFVDASALVNTGFETETPQLLLPLRLGSVLGLWPPPPEAQLLEFGTAGGSVRNYVVPNSLEVWVLGGDRVVGPVISDAVISNVELEASINDKLAGALGIMILNPATGEWRFRDDDASVIRRSESPRYWF
;
A
#
# COMPACT_ATOMS: atom_id res chain seq x y z
N VAL A 1 -13.17 2.23 12.95
CA VAL A 1 -12.57 2.81 11.74
C VAL A 1 -11.19 2.20 11.55
N ALA A 2 -10.96 1.57 10.41
CA ALA A 2 -9.63 1.08 10.06
C ALA A 2 -8.69 2.24 9.74
N LEU A 3 -7.39 2.00 9.84
CA LEU A 3 -6.38 3.01 9.50
C LEU A 3 -6.11 3.00 8.00
N ARG A 4 -6.28 4.16 7.39
CA ARG A 4 -5.90 4.40 5.99
C ARG A 4 -4.95 5.58 5.91
N VAL A 5 -3.96 5.48 5.04
CA VAL A 5 -2.97 6.53 4.82
C VAL A 5 -2.98 6.94 3.36
N ARG A 6 -2.60 8.20 3.11
CA ARG A 6 -2.50 8.71 1.75
C ARG A 6 -1.12 8.40 1.20
N LEU A 7 -1.10 7.75 0.04
CA LEU A 7 0.13 7.36 -0.63
C LEU A 7 0.27 8.12 -1.96
N ARG A 8 1.51 8.33 -2.36
CA ARG A 8 1.86 8.69 -3.72
C ARG A 8 2.68 7.56 -4.32
N LEU A 9 2.30 7.14 -5.52
CA LEU A 9 2.84 5.97 -6.19
C LEU A 9 3.48 6.37 -7.51
N ARG A 10 4.62 5.75 -7.83
CA ARG A 10 5.24 5.83 -9.15
C ARG A 10 5.80 4.46 -9.52
N VAL A 11 5.55 4.03 -10.75
CA VAL A 11 6.21 2.84 -11.28
C VAL A 11 7.66 3.18 -11.57
N ARG A 12 8.59 2.37 -11.10
CA ARG A 12 10.03 2.61 -11.27
C ARG A 12 10.39 2.73 -12.75
N GLY A 13 11.18 3.74 -13.05
CA GLY A 13 11.62 4.02 -14.41
C GLY A 13 10.59 4.75 -15.26
N ARG A 14 9.44 5.11 -14.71
CA ARG A 14 8.42 5.89 -15.41
C ARG A 14 8.23 7.24 -14.73
N GLU A 15 7.75 8.21 -15.51
CA GLU A 15 7.32 9.50 -14.99
C GLU A 15 5.84 9.44 -14.60
N GLY A 16 5.43 10.41 -13.80
CA GLY A 16 4.05 10.53 -13.37
C GLY A 16 3.77 9.83 -12.05
N PHE A 17 2.84 10.40 -11.30
CA PHE A 17 2.45 9.94 -9.98
C PHE A 17 0.97 9.66 -9.94
N VAL A 18 0.57 8.70 -9.11
CA VAL A 18 -0.82 8.42 -8.79
C VAL A 18 -0.96 8.46 -7.27
N ASP A 19 -1.91 9.25 -6.78
CA ASP A 19 -2.22 9.29 -5.36
C ASP A 19 -3.38 8.34 -5.07
N ALA A 20 -3.30 7.64 -3.94
CA ALA A 20 -4.34 6.73 -3.49
C ALA A 20 -4.33 6.67 -1.96
N SER A 21 -5.49 6.46 -1.35
CA SER A 21 -5.52 6.02 0.03
C SER A 21 -5.35 4.51 0.10
N ALA A 22 -4.67 4.02 1.13
CA ALA A 22 -4.44 2.59 1.30
C ALA A 22 -4.70 2.18 2.73
N LEU A 23 -5.33 1.03 2.87
CA LEU A 23 -5.54 0.38 4.16
C LEU A 23 -4.19 -0.10 4.69
N VAL A 24 -3.89 0.18 5.94
CA VAL A 24 -2.74 -0.40 6.64
C VAL A 24 -3.17 -1.76 7.17
N ASN A 25 -2.76 -2.82 6.49
CA ASN A 25 -3.17 -4.19 6.81
C ASN A 25 -2.01 -4.97 7.40
N THR A 26 -1.90 -4.97 8.73
CA THR A 26 -0.82 -5.68 9.43
C THR A 26 -0.94 -7.20 9.34
N GLY A 27 -2.11 -7.71 9.00
CA GLY A 27 -2.33 -9.13 8.73
C GLY A 27 -1.88 -9.59 7.34
N PHE A 28 -1.53 -8.65 6.47
CA PHE A 28 -0.91 -8.93 5.19
C PHE A 28 0.61 -9.00 5.41
N GLU A 29 1.09 -10.21 5.62
CA GLU A 29 2.49 -10.47 6.04
C GLU A 29 3.25 -11.16 4.92
N THR A 30 4.38 -10.57 4.49
CA THR A 30 5.29 -11.17 3.52
C THR A 30 6.74 -10.77 3.84
N GLU A 31 7.69 -11.32 3.09
CA GLU A 31 9.12 -11.09 3.30
C GLU A 31 9.57 -9.69 2.89
N THR A 32 8.83 -9.03 2.01
CA THR A 32 9.22 -7.75 1.39
C THR A 32 8.11 -6.72 1.50
N PRO A 33 8.44 -5.41 1.38
CA PRO A 33 7.40 -4.39 1.26
C PRO A 33 6.50 -4.66 0.06
N GLN A 34 5.19 -4.68 0.28
CA GLN A 34 4.21 -4.96 -0.76
C GLN A 34 3.01 -4.04 -0.66
N LEU A 35 2.52 -3.63 -1.82
CA LEU A 35 1.30 -2.85 -1.98
C LEU A 35 0.33 -3.65 -2.84
N LEU A 36 -0.81 -4.02 -2.25
CA LEU A 36 -1.90 -4.65 -2.98
C LEU A 36 -2.64 -3.58 -3.76
N LEU A 37 -2.75 -3.80 -5.06
CA LEU A 37 -3.41 -2.91 -6.00
C LEU A 37 -4.70 -3.56 -6.50
N PRO A 38 -5.86 -2.92 -6.34
CA PRO A 38 -7.03 -3.30 -7.11
C PRO A 38 -6.72 -3.28 -8.61
N LEU A 39 -7.38 -4.12 -9.37
CA LEU A 39 -7.13 -4.26 -10.81
C LEU A 39 -7.18 -2.92 -11.54
N ARG A 40 -8.17 -2.09 -11.22
CA ARG A 40 -8.32 -0.76 -11.84
C ARG A 40 -7.13 0.15 -11.55
N LEU A 41 -6.64 0.16 -10.33
CA LEU A 41 -5.46 0.95 -9.97
C LEU A 41 -4.21 0.40 -10.67
N GLY A 42 -4.07 -0.92 -10.74
CA GLY A 42 -3.00 -1.55 -11.51
C GLY A 42 -3.03 -1.14 -12.97
N SER A 43 -4.21 -1.05 -13.57
CA SER A 43 -4.40 -0.58 -14.94
C SER A 43 -4.00 0.89 -15.10
N VAL A 44 -4.39 1.75 -14.17
CA VAL A 44 -4.01 3.18 -14.19
C VAL A 44 -2.49 3.35 -14.11
N LEU A 45 -1.83 2.49 -13.33
CA LEU A 45 -0.36 2.49 -13.20
C LEU A 45 0.35 1.83 -14.38
N GLY A 46 -0.39 1.19 -15.29
CA GLY A 46 0.20 0.46 -16.42
C GLY A 46 0.80 -0.89 -16.04
N LEU A 47 0.39 -1.47 -14.91
CA LEU A 47 0.84 -2.79 -14.44
C LEU A 47 -0.19 -3.89 -14.71
N TRP A 48 -1.33 -3.55 -15.32
CA TRP A 48 -2.32 -4.50 -15.78
C TRP A 48 -2.66 -4.21 -17.25
N PRO A 49 -2.62 -5.17 -18.17
CA PRO A 49 -2.24 -6.60 -17.97
C PRO A 49 -0.82 -6.77 -17.39
N PRO A 50 -0.54 -7.89 -16.70
CA PRO A 50 0.72 -8.06 -16.00
C PRO A 50 1.90 -8.06 -16.97
N PRO A 51 3.01 -7.37 -16.61
CA PRO A 51 4.22 -7.37 -17.43
C PRO A 51 4.90 -8.73 -17.41
N PRO A 52 5.85 -8.98 -18.33
CA PRO A 52 6.53 -10.29 -18.42
C PRO A 52 7.25 -10.74 -17.16
N GLU A 53 7.75 -9.81 -16.36
CA GLU A 53 8.42 -10.09 -15.08
C GLU A 53 7.49 -10.46 -13.94
N ALA A 54 6.18 -10.33 -14.13
CA ALA A 54 5.19 -10.66 -13.11
C ALA A 54 5.19 -12.15 -12.80
N GLN A 55 5.01 -12.47 -11.53
CA GLN A 55 4.94 -13.83 -11.02
C GLN A 55 3.55 -14.09 -10.45
N LEU A 56 2.96 -15.24 -10.76
CA LEU A 56 1.68 -15.64 -10.16
C LEU A 56 1.97 -16.38 -8.86
N LEU A 57 1.61 -15.77 -7.74
CA LEU A 57 1.89 -16.33 -6.41
C LEU A 57 0.60 -16.55 -5.63
N GLU A 58 0.63 -17.51 -4.72
CA GLU A 58 -0.49 -17.86 -3.87
C GLU A 58 -0.38 -17.12 -2.53
N PHE A 59 -1.50 -16.57 -2.08
CA PHE A 59 -1.63 -15.85 -0.81
C PHE A 59 -2.72 -16.50 0.03
N GLY A 60 -2.44 -16.74 1.30
CA GLY A 60 -3.45 -17.16 2.26
C GLY A 60 -4.29 -15.99 2.73
N THR A 61 -5.60 -16.17 2.74
CA THR A 61 -6.55 -15.18 3.26
C THR A 61 -7.51 -15.85 4.24
N ALA A 62 -8.29 -15.04 4.95
CA ALA A 62 -9.33 -15.55 5.84
C ALA A 62 -10.38 -16.38 5.09
N GLY A 63 -10.58 -16.10 3.80
CA GLY A 63 -11.53 -16.84 2.95
C GLY A 63 -10.93 -18.00 2.17
N GLY A 64 -9.64 -18.33 2.41
CA GLY A 64 -8.90 -19.36 1.68
C GLY A 64 -7.76 -18.79 0.87
N SER A 65 -7.17 -19.62 0.00
CA SER A 65 -6.05 -19.21 -0.85
C SER A 65 -6.55 -18.44 -2.06
N VAL A 66 -5.80 -17.39 -2.43
CA VAL A 66 -6.00 -16.63 -3.66
C VAL A 66 -4.67 -16.54 -4.41
N ARG A 67 -4.73 -16.36 -5.73
CA ARG A 67 -3.55 -16.13 -6.56
C ARG A 67 -3.57 -14.70 -7.05
N ASN A 68 -2.43 -14.02 -6.90
CA ASN A 68 -2.24 -12.66 -7.39
C ASN A 68 -0.97 -12.59 -8.22
N TYR A 69 -0.97 -11.71 -9.21
CA TYR A 69 0.25 -11.37 -9.90
C TYR A 69 1.07 -10.42 -9.06
N VAL A 70 2.35 -10.76 -8.87
CA VAL A 70 3.31 -9.93 -8.15
C VAL A 70 4.33 -9.40 -9.15
N VAL A 71 4.50 -8.09 -9.18
CA VAL A 71 5.54 -7.43 -9.98
C VAL A 71 6.61 -6.96 -9.00
N PRO A 72 7.74 -7.69 -8.90
CA PRO A 72 8.75 -7.40 -7.88
C PRO A 72 9.41 -6.04 -8.09
N ASN A 73 9.62 -5.31 -6.98
CA ASN A 73 10.38 -4.04 -6.95
C ASN A 73 9.91 -3.01 -7.99
N SER A 74 8.63 -2.99 -8.28
CA SER A 74 8.09 -2.19 -9.38
C SER A 74 7.63 -0.80 -8.99
N LEU A 75 7.47 -0.55 -7.69
CA LEU A 75 6.87 0.69 -7.21
C LEU A 75 7.83 1.47 -6.31
N GLU A 76 7.76 2.79 -6.44
CA GLU A 76 8.24 3.74 -5.45
C GLU A 76 7.01 4.28 -4.71
N VAL A 77 7.05 4.21 -3.38
CA VAL A 77 5.90 4.54 -2.53
C VAL A 77 6.30 5.61 -1.53
N TRP A 78 5.56 6.71 -1.50
CA TRP A 78 5.66 7.76 -0.50
C TRP A 78 4.38 7.79 0.34
N VAL A 79 4.50 8.10 1.61
CA VAL A 79 3.34 8.42 2.44
C VAL A 79 3.27 9.92 2.65
N LEU A 80 2.07 10.47 2.45
CA LEU A 80 1.79 11.89 2.53
C LEU A 80 1.12 12.18 3.87
N GLY A 81 1.88 12.78 4.78
CA GLY A 81 1.39 13.08 6.13
C GLY A 81 0.72 14.44 6.28
N GLY A 82 0.62 15.20 5.20
CA GLY A 82 0.11 16.57 5.19
C GLY A 82 1.23 17.60 5.40
N ASP A 83 1.88 17.55 6.52
CA ASP A 83 3.00 18.45 6.89
C ASP A 83 4.36 17.89 6.47
N ARG A 84 4.44 16.62 6.14
CA ARG A 84 5.68 15.95 5.71
C ARG A 84 5.38 14.80 4.77
N VAL A 85 6.38 14.44 3.97
CA VAL A 85 6.34 13.31 3.04
C VAL A 85 7.48 12.37 3.40
N VAL A 86 7.20 11.09 3.52
CA VAL A 86 8.19 10.06 3.84
C VAL A 86 8.26 9.06 2.71
N GLY A 87 9.47 8.71 2.29
CA GLY A 87 9.75 7.79 1.19
C GLY A 87 10.78 8.39 0.23
N PRO A 88 11.00 7.78 -0.95
CA PRO A 88 10.29 6.59 -1.40
C PRO A 88 10.76 5.30 -0.72
N VAL A 89 9.88 4.34 -0.62
CA VAL A 89 10.20 2.96 -0.30
C VAL A 89 9.91 2.13 -1.55
N ILE A 90 10.85 1.27 -1.92
CA ILE A 90 10.65 0.36 -3.04
C ILE A 90 9.75 -0.79 -2.59
N SER A 91 8.73 -1.07 -3.37
CA SER A 91 7.72 -2.06 -3.05
C SER A 91 7.40 -2.95 -4.25
N ASP A 92 7.03 -4.18 -3.95
CA ASP A 92 6.38 -5.03 -4.94
C ASP A 92 4.95 -4.55 -5.15
N ALA A 93 4.43 -4.70 -6.36
CA ALA A 93 3.02 -4.54 -6.65
C ALA A 93 2.34 -5.91 -6.62
N VAL A 94 1.27 -6.04 -5.85
CA VAL A 94 0.45 -7.26 -5.79
C VAL A 94 -0.90 -6.93 -6.38
N ILE A 95 -1.22 -7.49 -7.53
CA ILE A 95 -2.43 -7.12 -8.29
C ILE A 95 -3.54 -8.10 -7.96
N SER A 96 -4.63 -7.58 -7.39
CA SER A 96 -5.79 -8.35 -6.96
C SER A 96 -6.99 -8.07 -7.87
N ASN A 97 -7.66 -9.13 -8.31
CA ASN A 97 -8.90 -9.03 -9.07
C ASN A 97 -10.16 -9.09 -8.19
N VAL A 98 -10.00 -9.19 -6.88
CA VAL A 98 -11.14 -9.26 -5.94
C VAL A 98 -11.22 -8.07 -5.01
N GLU A 99 -10.08 -7.48 -4.63
CA GLU A 99 -10.06 -6.33 -3.75
C GLU A 99 -10.30 -5.03 -4.52
N LEU A 100 -11.04 -4.12 -3.91
CA LEU A 100 -11.36 -2.80 -4.51
C LEU A 100 -10.61 -1.66 -3.84
N GLU A 101 -9.92 -1.92 -2.75
CA GLU A 101 -9.16 -0.94 -1.99
C GLU A 101 -7.69 -1.34 -1.97
N ALA A 102 -6.78 -0.36 -2.11
CA ALA A 102 -5.36 -0.61 -1.96
C ALA A 102 -5.02 -0.94 -0.51
N SER A 103 -4.03 -1.80 -0.29
CA SER A 103 -3.55 -2.17 1.05
C SER A 103 -2.05 -2.26 1.08
N ILE A 104 -1.44 -1.74 2.14
CA ILE A 104 -0.02 -1.93 2.41
C ILE A 104 0.16 -3.04 3.45
N ASN A 105 1.22 -3.84 3.26
CA ASN A 105 1.52 -4.90 4.20
C ASN A 105 2.34 -4.38 5.41
N ASP A 106 2.67 -5.29 6.31
CA ASP A 106 3.47 -5.00 7.50
C ASP A 106 4.86 -4.43 7.16
N LYS A 107 5.53 -5.00 6.18
CA LYS A 107 6.88 -4.56 5.77
C LYS A 107 6.88 -3.17 5.17
N LEU A 108 5.89 -2.85 4.34
CA LEU A 108 5.78 -1.51 3.75
C LEU A 108 5.41 -0.47 4.80
N ALA A 109 4.45 -0.79 5.67
CA ALA A 109 4.09 0.12 6.77
C ALA A 109 5.28 0.40 7.69
N GLY A 110 6.05 -0.63 8.04
CA GLY A 110 7.25 -0.50 8.86
C GLY A 110 8.33 0.35 8.17
N ALA A 111 8.58 0.10 6.89
CA ALA A 111 9.58 0.84 6.12
C ALA A 111 9.21 2.32 5.94
N LEU A 112 7.91 2.63 5.85
CA LEU A 112 7.41 4.01 5.81
C LEU A 112 7.38 4.69 7.18
N GLY A 113 7.69 3.96 8.24
CA GLY A 113 7.74 4.50 9.60
C GLY A 113 6.37 4.73 10.22
N ILE A 114 5.34 4.05 9.74
CA ILE A 114 3.97 4.22 10.25
C ILE A 114 3.85 3.51 11.61
N MET A 115 3.44 4.27 12.62
CA MET A 115 3.15 3.77 13.96
C MET A 115 1.65 3.92 14.21
N ILE A 116 0.99 2.79 14.46
CA ILE A 116 -0.45 2.78 14.73
C ILE A 116 -0.64 3.08 16.21
N LEU A 117 -1.37 4.16 16.52
CA LEU A 117 -1.66 4.56 17.90
C LEU A 117 -2.97 3.94 18.38
N ASN A 118 -4.00 3.97 17.53
CA ASN A 118 -5.31 3.39 17.85
C ASN A 118 -5.98 2.93 16.55
N PRO A 119 -6.03 1.62 16.30
CA PRO A 119 -6.63 1.11 15.07
C PRO A 119 -8.16 1.32 15.03
N ALA A 120 -8.80 1.41 16.18
CA ALA A 120 -10.26 1.62 16.23
C ALA A 120 -10.66 3.02 15.80
N THR A 121 -9.85 4.02 16.10
CA THR A 121 -10.11 5.42 15.75
C THR A 121 -9.36 5.88 14.50
N GLY A 122 -8.42 5.06 13.99
CA GLY A 122 -7.58 5.43 12.86
C GLY A 122 -6.52 6.47 13.19
N GLU A 123 -6.03 6.47 14.42
CA GLU A 123 -4.96 7.39 14.86
C GLU A 123 -3.61 6.76 14.65
N TRP A 124 -2.67 7.54 14.12
CA TRP A 124 -1.31 7.10 13.83
C TRP A 124 -0.34 8.27 13.86
N ARG A 125 0.94 7.98 13.77
CA ARG A 125 2.00 8.95 13.52
C ARG A 125 3.20 8.28 12.89
N PHE A 126 4.17 9.08 12.46
CA PHE A 126 5.47 8.54 12.08
C PHE A 126 6.29 8.21 13.33
N ARG A 127 7.11 7.18 13.22
CA ARG A 127 7.95 6.69 14.32
C ARG A 127 8.84 7.78 14.92
N ASP A 128 9.30 8.71 14.09
CA ASP A 128 10.17 9.84 14.50
C ASP A 128 9.42 11.16 14.72
N ASP A 129 8.09 11.15 14.68
CA ASP A 129 7.28 12.28 15.09
C ASP A 129 7.41 12.51 16.60
N ASP A 130 7.20 13.76 17.03
CA ASP A 130 7.02 14.06 18.45
C ASP A 130 5.86 13.24 19.01
N ALA A 131 5.99 12.81 20.28
CA ALA A 131 4.98 11.98 20.93
C ALA A 131 3.59 12.64 21.04
N SER A 132 3.54 13.97 20.91
CA SER A 132 2.27 14.73 20.92
C SER A 132 1.55 14.71 19.58
N VAL A 133 2.18 14.26 18.50
CA VAL A 133 1.59 14.25 17.16
C VAL A 133 0.56 13.12 17.05
N ILE A 134 -0.63 13.45 16.59
CA ILE A 134 -1.67 12.50 16.25
C ILE A 134 -2.14 12.80 14.84
N ARG A 135 -1.99 11.83 13.95
CA ARG A 135 -2.47 11.89 12.58
C ARG A 135 -3.75 11.05 12.47
N ARG A 136 -4.63 11.44 11.58
CA ARG A 136 -5.94 10.80 11.43
C ARG A 136 -5.97 9.98 10.15
N SER A 137 -6.78 8.92 10.17
CA SER A 137 -7.03 8.08 9.01
C SER A 137 -7.65 8.88 7.87
N GLU A 138 -7.23 8.54 6.64
CA GLU A 138 -7.89 9.00 5.42
C GLU A 138 -9.22 8.27 5.21
N SER A 139 -10.07 8.84 4.37
CA SER A 139 -11.27 8.16 3.89
C SER A 139 -10.91 7.03 2.94
N PRO A 140 -11.71 5.95 2.89
CA PRO A 140 -11.47 4.87 1.95
C PRO A 140 -11.62 5.36 0.51
N ARG A 141 -10.85 4.78 -0.39
CA ARG A 141 -10.98 4.99 -1.82
C ARG A 141 -11.09 3.64 -2.52
N TYR A 142 -12.15 3.47 -3.29
CA TYR A 142 -12.43 2.24 -4.02
C TYR A 142 -12.14 2.43 -5.51
N TRP A 143 -11.63 1.38 -6.14
CA TRP A 143 -11.25 1.36 -7.55
C TRP A 143 -12.13 0.36 -8.29
N PHE A 144 -13.22 0.85 -8.81
CA PHE A 144 -14.19 0.03 -9.55
C PHE A 144 -13.82 -0.18 -11.01
#